data_61a158fcd9d71de5b7802fe61e53c322
#
_entry.id   61a158fcd9d71de5b7802fe61e53c322
#
_cell.length_a   1.000
_cell.length_b   1.000
_cell.length_c   1.000
_cell.angle_alpha   90.00
_cell.angle_beta   90.00
_cell.angle_gamma   90.00
#
_symmetry.space_group_name_H-M   'P 1'
#
loop_
_entity.id
_entity.type
_entity.pdbx_description
1 polymer ?
#
loop_
_entity_poly.entity_id
_entity_poly.type
_entity_poly.pdbx_seq_one_letter_code
_entity_poly.pdbx_strand_id
1 'polypeptide(L)'
;MTNKKIVNSWNEWDPLKHVIVGRADDCCIPAPEPALDAKVPEDSGMKGKHGPRTKDSVDKANQLLNDFASLLEKRGIKVDRPVPLNHNQKVSTPDWEVESMFGCMPARDIILTVGNEMLEATMSYRCRSVSYTHLTLPTNREV
;
A
#
# COMPACT_ATOMS: atom_id res chain seq x y z
N MET A 1 -11.54 30.65 -3.20
CA MET A 1 -10.35 29.76 -3.31
C MET A 1 -10.77 28.58 -4.18
N THR A 2 -10.13 28.36 -5.33
CA THR A 2 -10.48 27.23 -6.20
C THR A 2 -9.93 25.97 -5.57
N ASN A 3 -10.81 25.08 -5.07
CA ASN A 3 -10.43 23.75 -4.62
C ASN A 3 -9.75 23.01 -5.77
N LYS A 4 -8.42 22.95 -5.75
CA LYS A 4 -7.65 22.24 -6.76
C LYS A 4 -7.87 20.75 -6.51
N LYS A 5 -8.68 20.11 -7.34
CA LYS A 5 -8.87 18.66 -7.29
C LYS A 5 -7.53 17.99 -7.58
N ILE A 6 -7.08 17.11 -6.69
CA ILE A 6 -5.81 16.41 -6.80
C ILE A 6 -5.98 15.17 -7.69
N VAL A 7 -7.10 14.48 -7.55
CA VAL A 7 -7.42 13.26 -8.33
C VAL A 7 -8.19 13.64 -9.59
N ASN A 8 -7.71 13.14 -10.73
CA ASN A 8 -8.33 13.34 -12.04
C ASN A 8 -7.93 12.18 -12.97
N SER A 9 -8.56 11.02 -12.80
CA SER A 9 -8.24 9.79 -13.52
C SER A 9 -9.49 9.25 -14.22
N TRP A 10 -9.64 9.59 -15.51
CA TRP A 10 -10.81 9.23 -16.32
C TRP A 10 -10.58 8.03 -17.22
N ASN A 11 -9.32 7.68 -17.48
CA ASN A 11 -8.90 6.56 -18.32
C ASN A 11 -7.44 6.17 -18.04
N GLU A 12 -6.96 5.11 -18.66
CA GLU A 12 -5.62 4.56 -18.42
C GLU A 12 -4.57 5.01 -19.46
N TRP A 13 -4.95 5.81 -20.47
CA TRP A 13 -4.07 6.21 -21.59
C TRP A 13 -3.73 7.69 -21.64
N ASP A 14 -4.38 8.52 -20.83
CA ASP A 14 -3.99 9.92 -20.72
C ASP A 14 -2.61 10.08 -20.03
N PRO A 15 -1.86 11.13 -20.36
CA PRO A 15 -0.56 11.37 -19.76
C PRO A 15 -0.63 11.41 -18.23
N LEU A 16 0.15 10.55 -17.57
CA LEU A 16 0.26 10.52 -16.12
C LEU A 16 0.90 11.83 -15.61
N LYS A 17 0.30 12.49 -14.64
CA LYS A 17 0.78 13.74 -14.04
C LYS A 17 1.15 13.61 -12.57
N HIS A 18 0.49 12.74 -11.86
CA HIS A 18 0.67 12.56 -10.41
C HIS A 18 0.39 11.11 -10.03
N VAL A 19 1.25 10.51 -9.23
CA VAL A 19 1.15 9.09 -8.83
C VAL A 19 1.65 8.88 -7.41
N ILE A 20 1.15 7.85 -6.75
CA ILE A 20 1.69 7.34 -5.50
C ILE A 20 2.54 6.11 -5.82
N VAL A 21 3.82 6.16 -5.43
CA VAL A 21 4.71 4.99 -5.48
C VAL A 21 4.91 4.47 -4.06
N GLY A 22 4.55 3.23 -3.82
CA GLY A 22 4.63 2.60 -2.51
C GLY A 22 6.05 2.45 -1.97
N ARG A 23 6.17 1.95 -0.73
CA ARG A 23 7.42 1.69 -0.01
C ARG A 23 7.40 0.30 0.61
N ALA A 24 8.57 -0.30 0.74
CA ALA A 24 8.73 -1.61 1.36
C ALA A 24 9.17 -1.55 2.84
N ASP A 25 9.29 -0.34 3.41
CA ASP A 25 9.70 -0.18 4.80
C ASP A 25 8.79 -0.97 5.73
N ASP A 26 9.40 -1.69 6.66
CA ASP A 26 8.74 -2.52 7.66
C ASP A 26 7.67 -3.49 7.14
N CYS A 27 7.74 -3.88 5.86
CA CYS A 27 6.86 -4.89 5.29
C CYS A 27 7.00 -6.24 6.03
N CYS A 28 5.85 -6.87 6.25
CA CYS A 28 5.77 -8.17 6.90
C CYS A 28 5.28 -9.27 5.94
N ILE A 29 5.60 -10.51 6.27
CA ILE A 29 4.80 -11.67 5.88
C ILE A 29 3.66 -11.69 6.88
N PRO A 30 2.40 -11.54 6.46
CA PRO A 30 1.30 -11.42 7.39
C PRO A 30 1.08 -12.72 8.19
N ALA A 31 0.53 -12.55 9.40
CA ALA A 31 0.15 -13.68 10.21
C ALA A 31 -0.92 -14.53 9.51
N PRO A 32 -0.97 -15.84 9.80
CA PRO A 32 -1.97 -16.74 9.22
C PRO A 32 -3.39 -16.22 9.44
N GLU A 33 -4.17 -16.24 8.39
CA GLU A 33 -5.61 -15.99 8.42
C GLU A 33 -6.29 -16.87 7.35
N PRO A 34 -7.57 -17.26 7.51
CA PRO A 34 -8.22 -18.24 6.64
C PRO A 34 -8.12 -17.93 5.16
N ALA A 35 -8.30 -16.67 4.76
CA ALA A 35 -8.26 -16.25 3.36
C ALA A 35 -6.83 -16.30 2.77
N LEU A 36 -5.81 -16.06 3.59
CA LEU A 36 -4.40 -16.15 3.19
C LEU A 36 -3.96 -17.61 3.12
N ASP A 37 -4.28 -18.39 4.17
CA ASP A 37 -3.88 -19.79 4.27
C ASP A 37 -4.42 -20.65 3.13
N ALA A 38 -5.63 -20.33 2.65
CA ALA A 38 -6.23 -21.00 1.49
C ALA A 38 -5.40 -20.85 0.20
N LYS A 39 -4.49 -19.86 0.13
CA LYS A 39 -3.65 -19.60 -1.05
C LYS A 39 -2.21 -20.02 -0.89
N VAL A 40 -1.78 -20.38 0.32
CA VAL A 40 -0.41 -20.84 0.56
C VAL A 40 -0.37 -22.35 0.35
N PRO A 41 0.38 -22.86 -0.67
CA PRO A 41 0.51 -24.28 -0.89
C PRO A 41 1.09 -24.99 0.33
N GLU A 42 0.59 -26.17 0.65
CA GLU A 42 1.05 -26.92 1.83
C GLU A 42 2.51 -27.36 1.74
N ASP A 43 2.95 -27.67 0.53
CA ASP A 43 4.32 -28.09 0.22
C ASP A 43 5.32 -26.92 0.08
N SER A 44 4.84 -25.66 0.12
CA SER A 44 5.70 -24.47 -0.02
C SER A 44 6.68 -24.26 1.14
N GLY A 45 6.46 -24.88 2.28
CA GLY A 45 7.19 -24.64 3.52
C GLY A 45 6.98 -23.22 4.09
N MET A 46 6.03 -22.47 3.54
CA MET A 46 5.69 -21.08 3.96
C MET A 46 4.49 -21.02 4.90
N LYS A 47 3.70 -22.08 4.98
CA LYS A 47 2.51 -22.13 5.83
C LYS A 47 2.86 -21.85 7.31
N GLY A 48 2.16 -20.92 7.92
CA GLY A 48 2.39 -20.50 9.31
C GLY A 48 3.59 -19.60 9.55
N LYS A 49 4.46 -19.36 8.55
CA LYS A 49 5.56 -18.41 8.69
C LYS A 49 5.04 -16.98 8.53
N HIS A 50 5.35 -16.14 9.51
CA HIS A 50 4.99 -14.72 9.49
C HIS A 50 6.03 -13.87 10.22
N GLY A 51 5.92 -12.56 10.09
CA GLY A 51 6.81 -11.59 10.72
C GLY A 51 7.53 -10.67 9.74
N PRO A 52 8.46 -9.85 10.21
CA PRO A 52 9.18 -8.90 9.37
C PRO A 52 9.92 -9.58 8.21
N ARG A 53 9.92 -8.96 7.05
CA ARG A 53 10.77 -9.37 5.94
C ARG A 53 12.24 -9.04 6.25
N THR A 54 13.16 -9.79 5.65
CA THR A 54 14.59 -9.56 5.86
C THR A 54 14.99 -8.17 5.38
N LYS A 55 15.92 -7.55 6.10
CA LYS A 55 16.43 -6.20 5.75
C LYS A 55 16.94 -6.15 4.30
N ASP A 56 17.68 -7.13 3.84
CA ASP A 56 18.17 -7.21 2.47
C ASP A 56 17.03 -7.19 1.43
N SER A 57 15.95 -7.93 1.69
CA SER A 57 14.76 -7.94 0.81
C SER A 57 14.08 -6.58 0.77
N VAL A 58 13.93 -5.90 1.93
CA VAL A 58 13.34 -4.57 2.04
C VAL A 58 14.20 -3.52 1.34
N ASP A 59 15.51 -3.54 1.58
CA ASP A 59 16.46 -2.61 0.97
C ASP A 59 16.45 -2.72 -0.56
N LYS A 60 16.49 -3.94 -1.11
CA LYS A 60 16.39 -4.19 -2.55
C LYS A 60 15.07 -3.70 -3.14
N ALA A 61 13.96 -3.97 -2.48
CA ALA A 61 12.65 -3.50 -2.93
C ALA A 61 12.56 -1.98 -2.91
N ASN A 62 13.04 -1.34 -1.84
CA ASN A 62 13.07 0.12 -1.75
C ASN A 62 13.99 0.74 -2.79
N GLN A 63 15.14 0.14 -3.10
CA GLN A 63 16.01 0.62 -4.17
C GLN A 63 15.28 0.65 -5.51
N LEU A 64 14.62 -0.44 -5.90
CA LEU A 64 13.84 -0.52 -7.14
C LEU A 64 12.69 0.49 -7.18
N LEU A 65 11.97 0.65 -6.06
CA LEU A 65 10.90 1.63 -5.96
C LEU A 65 11.40 3.08 -6.03
N ASN A 66 12.58 3.36 -5.47
CA ASN A 66 13.22 4.67 -5.56
C ASN A 66 13.69 4.98 -6.99
N ASP A 67 14.29 4.00 -7.66
CA ASP A 67 14.72 4.12 -9.06
C ASP A 67 13.50 4.38 -9.97
N PHE A 68 12.40 3.67 -9.74
CA PHE A 68 11.15 3.86 -10.46
C PHE A 68 10.56 5.25 -10.19
N ALA A 69 10.50 5.70 -8.93
CA ALA A 69 10.05 7.05 -8.59
C ALA A 69 10.89 8.12 -9.30
N SER A 70 12.22 7.99 -9.24
CA SER A 70 13.15 8.91 -9.91
C SER A 70 12.99 8.93 -11.44
N LEU A 71 12.67 7.78 -12.05
CA LEU A 71 12.36 7.70 -13.47
C LEU A 71 11.10 8.49 -13.84
N LEU A 72 10.06 8.40 -13.01
CA LEU A 72 8.81 9.13 -13.20
C LEU A 72 9.00 10.64 -13.03
N GLU A 73 9.73 11.04 -11.97
CA GLU A 73 10.06 12.46 -11.71
C GLU A 73 10.88 13.10 -12.84
N LYS A 74 11.85 12.37 -13.41
CA LYS A 74 12.61 12.82 -14.59
C LYS A 74 11.73 13.04 -15.82
N ARG A 75 10.55 12.43 -15.87
CA ARG A 75 9.53 12.63 -16.91
C ARG A 75 8.52 13.72 -16.57
N GLY A 76 8.74 14.48 -15.49
CA GLY A 76 7.86 15.56 -15.05
C GLY A 76 6.60 15.10 -14.31
N ILE A 77 6.56 13.84 -13.87
CA ILE A 77 5.44 13.29 -13.09
C ILE A 77 5.69 13.56 -11.63
N LYS A 78 4.71 14.13 -10.94
CA LYS A 78 4.77 14.27 -9.48
C LYS A 78 4.62 12.92 -8.80
N VAL A 79 5.53 12.57 -7.91
CA VAL A 79 5.49 11.32 -7.15
C VAL A 79 5.29 11.62 -5.67
N ASP A 80 4.23 11.07 -5.09
CA ASP A 80 4.04 11.02 -3.64
C ASP A 80 4.46 9.66 -3.10
N ARG A 81 4.98 9.62 -1.89
CA ARG A 81 5.40 8.40 -1.19
C ARG A 81 4.67 8.27 0.13
N PRO A 82 4.20 7.05 0.50
CA PRO A 82 3.64 6.83 1.84
C PRO A 82 4.66 7.16 2.93
N VAL A 83 4.17 7.59 4.09
CA VAL A 83 5.01 7.72 5.29
C VAL A 83 5.37 6.31 5.78
N PRO A 84 6.63 6.05 6.15
CA PRO A 84 7.01 4.77 6.74
C PRO A 84 6.23 4.48 8.02
N LEU A 85 5.75 3.25 8.15
CA LEU A 85 4.99 2.76 9.31
C LEU A 85 5.51 1.40 9.75
N ASN A 86 5.46 1.15 11.04
CA ASN A 86 5.72 -0.17 11.57
C ASN A 86 4.53 -1.10 11.27
N HIS A 87 4.69 -2.00 10.32
CA HIS A 87 3.68 -2.99 9.97
C HIS A 87 3.73 -4.25 10.85
N ASN A 88 4.78 -4.40 11.66
CA ASN A 88 4.93 -5.51 12.60
C ASN A 88 4.28 -5.18 13.96
N GLN A 89 3.01 -4.83 13.94
CA GLN A 89 2.24 -4.55 15.14
C GLN A 89 0.82 -5.06 15.00
N LYS A 90 0.25 -5.49 16.12
CA LYS A 90 -1.14 -5.92 16.20
C LYS A 90 -2.07 -4.75 15.90
N VAL A 91 -3.09 -5.03 15.12
CA VAL A 91 -4.19 -4.10 14.83
C VAL A 91 -5.50 -4.76 15.19
N SER A 92 -6.32 -4.02 15.92
CA SER A 92 -7.64 -4.45 16.37
C SER A 92 -8.70 -3.43 15.98
N THR A 93 -9.81 -3.93 15.48
CA THR A 93 -11.04 -3.19 15.21
C THR A 93 -12.17 -3.80 16.04
N PRO A 94 -13.38 -3.21 16.08
CA PRO A 94 -14.51 -3.84 16.76
C PRO A 94 -14.87 -5.25 16.23
N ASP A 95 -14.57 -5.52 14.96
CA ASP A 95 -15.04 -6.72 14.26
C ASP A 95 -13.96 -7.78 14.07
N TRP A 96 -12.68 -7.40 14.09
CA TRP A 96 -11.57 -8.32 13.86
C TRP A 96 -10.22 -7.77 14.37
N GLU A 97 -9.25 -8.67 14.45
CA GLU A 97 -7.87 -8.32 14.75
C GLU A 97 -6.88 -9.09 13.87
N VAL A 98 -5.67 -8.55 13.71
CA VAL A 98 -4.54 -9.20 13.03
C VAL A 98 -3.26 -8.92 13.82
N GLU A 99 -2.34 -9.88 13.84
CA GLU A 99 -1.08 -9.76 14.58
C GLU A 99 -0.05 -8.87 13.88
N SER A 100 -0.16 -8.74 12.55
CA SER A 100 0.69 -7.84 11.76
C SER A 100 -0.02 -7.43 10.48
N MET A 101 0.37 -6.27 9.95
CA MET A 101 -0.07 -5.78 8.65
C MET A 101 0.90 -6.27 7.56
N PHE A 102 0.48 -6.16 6.29
CA PHE A 102 1.30 -6.58 5.16
C PHE A 102 2.37 -5.54 4.78
N GLY A 103 1.98 -4.28 4.60
CA GLY A 103 2.85 -3.19 4.12
C GLY A 103 2.11 -2.25 3.17
N CYS A 104 2.80 -1.21 2.70
CA CYS A 104 2.24 -0.19 1.81
C CYS A 104 2.92 -0.15 0.41
N MET A 105 3.55 -1.23 0.00
CA MET A 105 4.23 -1.30 -1.30
C MET A 105 3.25 -1.22 -2.49
N PRO A 106 2.14 -1.99 -2.54
CA PRO A 106 1.17 -1.92 -3.63
C PRO A 106 -0.01 -0.99 -3.26
N ALA A 107 0.20 0.32 -3.30
CA ALA A 107 -0.82 1.30 -2.95
C ALA A 107 -2.13 1.13 -3.76
N ARG A 108 -2.04 0.74 -5.03
CA ARG A 108 -3.19 0.49 -5.91
C ARG A 108 -4.13 -0.63 -5.44
N ASP A 109 -3.65 -1.53 -4.60
CA ASP A 109 -4.45 -2.67 -4.14
C ASP A 109 -5.54 -2.24 -3.13
N ILE A 110 -5.37 -1.09 -2.52
CA ILE A 110 -6.26 -0.58 -1.47
C ILE A 110 -7.02 0.68 -1.87
N ILE A 111 -6.62 1.35 -2.94
CA ILE A 111 -7.24 2.58 -3.44
C ILE A 111 -7.50 2.46 -4.93
N LEU A 112 -8.75 2.66 -5.32
CA LEU A 112 -9.17 2.81 -6.69
C LEU A 112 -9.47 4.29 -6.98
N THR A 113 -8.86 4.83 -8.03
CA THR A 113 -9.15 6.20 -8.50
C THR A 113 -10.08 6.14 -9.70
N VAL A 114 -11.21 6.87 -9.63
CA VAL A 114 -12.17 6.96 -10.73
C VAL A 114 -12.60 8.42 -10.89
N GLY A 115 -12.31 9.00 -12.02
CA GLY A 115 -12.60 10.41 -12.25
C GLY A 115 -11.89 11.30 -11.25
N ASN A 116 -12.62 11.98 -10.42
CA ASN A 116 -12.12 12.87 -9.36
C ASN A 116 -12.33 12.31 -7.95
N GLU A 117 -12.55 11.02 -7.83
CA GLU A 117 -12.80 10.32 -6.57
C GLU A 117 -11.75 9.26 -6.29
N MET A 118 -11.53 9.01 -5.01
CA MET A 118 -10.72 7.90 -4.51
C MET A 118 -11.63 7.00 -3.69
N LEU A 119 -11.72 5.76 -4.10
CA LEU A 119 -12.54 4.75 -3.46
C LEU A 119 -11.65 3.77 -2.71
N GLU A 120 -12.01 3.45 -1.49
CA GLU A 120 -11.40 2.36 -0.76
C GLU A 120 -11.84 1.03 -1.38
N ALA A 121 -10.87 0.19 -1.75
CA ALA A 121 -11.14 -1.13 -2.25
C ALA A 121 -11.42 -2.10 -1.09
N THR A 122 -12.43 -2.95 -1.24
CA THR A 122 -12.67 -4.03 -0.28
C THR A 122 -11.53 -5.04 -0.31
N MET A 123 -11.01 -5.40 0.87
CA MET A 123 -9.87 -6.29 1.00
C MET A 123 -10.29 -7.67 1.46
N SER A 124 -9.82 -8.72 0.76
CA SER A 124 -10.00 -10.11 1.18
C SER A 124 -9.16 -10.45 2.40
N TYR A 125 -8.05 -9.75 2.61
CA TYR A 125 -7.12 -9.98 3.72
C TYR A 125 -7.21 -8.84 4.73
N ARG A 126 -7.47 -9.17 5.99
CA ARG A 126 -7.53 -8.21 7.10
C ARG A 126 -6.24 -7.41 7.26
N CYS A 127 -5.10 -8.08 7.07
CA CYS A 127 -3.78 -7.45 7.13
C CYS A 127 -3.54 -6.34 6.10
N ARG A 128 -4.39 -6.20 5.09
CA ARG A 128 -4.33 -5.10 4.11
C ARG A 128 -5.27 -3.95 4.41
N SER A 129 -6.36 -4.21 5.14
CA SER A 129 -7.40 -3.19 5.42
C SER A 129 -6.89 -1.97 6.16
N VAL A 130 -5.81 -2.11 6.93
CA VAL A 130 -5.24 -0.99 7.73
C VAL A 130 -4.24 -0.16 6.94
N SER A 131 -3.72 -0.68 5.84
CA SER A 131 -2.68 0.02 5.04
C SER A 131 -3.17 1.35 4.47
N TYR A 132 -4.48 1.53 4.24
CA TYR A 132 -5.04 2.76 3.70
C TYR A 132 -5.17 3.88 4.74
N THR A 133 -5.45 3.57 6.02
CA THR A 133 -5.60 4.58 7.08
C THR A 133 -4.34 5.41 7.27
N HIS A 134 -3.23 4.92 6.75
CA HIS A 134 -1.91 5.49 6.85
C HIS A 134 -1.37 6.07 5.54
N LEU A 135 -2.09 5.89 4.42
CA LEU A 135 -1.88 6.70 3.24
C LEU A 135 -2.42 8.11 3.53
N THR A 136 -1.71 8.86 4.37
CA THR A 136 -1.97 10.28 4.52
C THR A 136 -1.62 10.96 3.19
N LEU A 137 -2.59 10.95 2.29
CA LEU A 137 -2.57 11.87 1.18
C LEU A 137 -2.70 13.29 1.77
N PRO A 138 -2.11 14.31 1.16
CA PRO A 138 -2.41 15.68 1.51
C PRO A 138 -3.84 16.01 1.06
N THR A 139 -4.81 15.30 1.64
CA THR A 139 -6.22 15.65 1.54
C THR A 139 -6.48 16.68 2.61
N ASN A 140 -6.89 17.87 2.23
CA ASN A 140 -7.48 18.82 3.15
C ASN A 140 -8.66 18.11 3.86
N ARG A 141 -8.39 17.56 5.05
CA ARG A 141 -9.42 17.31 6.04
C ARG A 141 -9.72 18.65 6.69
N GLU A 142 -10.57 19.43 6.08
CA GLU A 142 -11.41 20.35 6.84
C GLU A 142 -12.61 19.53 7.30
N VAL A 143 -12.64 19.20 8.59
CA VAL A 143 -13.83 18.78 9.33
C VAL A 143 -14.60 20.03 9.70
#